data_cdddd9d90456ed862fb4783e37eb2e00
#
_entry.id   cdddd9d90456ed862fb4783e37eb2e00
#
_cell.length_a   1.000
_cell.length_b   1.000
_cell.length_c   1.000
_cell.angle_alpha   90.00
_cell.angle_beta   90.00
_cell.angle_gamma   90.00
#
_symmetry.space_group_name_H-M   'P 1'
#
loop_
_entity.id
_entity.type
_entity.pdbx_description
1 polymer ?
#
loop_
_entity_poly.entity_id
_entity_poly.type
_entity_poly.pdbx_seq_one_letter_code
_entity_poly.pdbx_strand_id
1 'polypeptide(L)'
;MQNYDILRNLLTQSVEPREFLRYCFGIDKLNSEAILSEEIRFGYSTKCINLVSKLLGMQKKTVREWGDNPNFEGMPQHARMTCSYASVALSSEALKRIAIEKYAAPKITATQFINEMLLNGLSHSERLREVSSTKFRGQYLTLLSETLKISKRTIYLWGTDIELPKMPKYHQHTLAYALAAYRKKQQETIANHSAA
;
A
#
# COMPACT_ATOMS: atom_id res chain seq x y z
N MET A 1 4.59 14.26 15.57
CA MET A 1 5.10 14.90 14.36
C MET A 1 6.02 13.97 13.54
N GLN A 2 6.92 13.20 14.15
CA GLN A 2 7.81 12.25 13.44
C GLN A 2 7.11 11.16 12.59
N ASN A 3 5.94 10.69 13.00
CA ASN A 3 5.21 9.63 12.28
C ASN A 3 4.75 10.05 10.88
N TYR A 4 4.45 11.32 10.69
CA TYR A 4 4.00 11.88 9.42
C TYR A 4 5.14 11.98 8.38
N ASP A 5 6.37 12.24 8.83
CA ASP A 5 7.52 12.42 7.93
C ASP A 5 7.98 11.08 7.36
N ILE A 6 7.95 10.01 8.16
CA ILE A 6 8.26 8.65 7.67
C ILE A 6 7.25 8.22 6.61
N LEU A 7 5.94 8.42 6.87
CA LEU A 7 4.91 8.08 5.91
C LEU A 7 5.03 8.94 4.64
N ARG A 8 5.31 10.24 4.78
CA ARG A 8 5.50 11.16 3.66
C ARG A 8 6.67 10.76 2.76
N ASN A 9 7.77 10.29 3.33
CA ASN A 9 8.92 9.78 2.58
C ASN A 9 8.59 8.47 1.85
N LEU A 10 7.75 7.60 2.43
CA LEU A 10 7.22 6.43 1.75
C LEU A 10 6.27 6.78 0.60
N LEU A 11 5.56 7.92 0.71
CA LEU A 11 4.56 8.39 -0.26
C LEU A 11 5.18 9.01 -1.53
N THR A 12 6.46 9.39 -1.50
CA THR A 12 7.15 10.01 -2.65
C THR A 12 7.62 9.01 -3.70
N GLN A 13 7.63 7.72 -3.39
CA GLN A 13 8.12 6.66 -4.27
C GLN A 13 6.97 5.79 -4.78
N SER A 14 6.25 6.25 -5.81
CA SER A 14 5.41 5.32 -6.56
C SER A 14 6.29 4.49 -7.48
N VAL A 15 6.33 3.18 -7.26
CA VAL A 15 7.04 2.27 -8.15
C VAL A 15 6.20 2.03 -9.40
N GLU A 16 6.83 2.12 -10.58
CA GLU A 16 6.15 1.76 -11.82
C GLU A 16 5.75 0.28 -11.81
N PRO A 17 4.56 -0.08 -12.31
CA PRO A 17 4.04 -1.44 -12.21
C PRO A 17 5.01 -2.49 -12.75
N ARG A 18 5.66 -2.23 -13.89
CA ARG A 18 6.62 -3.15 -14.51
C ARG A 18 7.86 -3.36 -13.65
N GLU A 19 8.40 -2.29 -13.06
CA GLU A 19 9.55 -2.37 -12.15
C GLU A 19 9.19 -3.14 -10.88
N PHE A 20 8.02 -2.87 -10.31
CA PHE A 20 7.49 -3.63 -9.18
C PHE A 20 7.41 -5.13 -9.48
N LEU A 21 6.89 -5.51 -10.65
CA LEU A 21 6.75 -6.89 -11.04
C LEU A 21 8.11 -7.57 -11.28
N ARG A 22 9.06 -6.87 -11.90
CA ARG A 22 10.45 -7.34 -12.03
C ARG A 22 11.07 -7.65 -10.67
N TYR A 23 10.92 -6.73 -9.72
CA TYR A 23 11.36 -6.95 -8.35
C TYR A 23 10.67 -8.16 -7.70
N CYS A 24 9.36 -8.28 -7.82
CA CYS A 24 8.60 -9.39 -7.24
C CYS A 24 9.03 -10.76 -7.76
N PHE A 25 9.40 -10.85 -9.03
CA PHE A 25 9.83 -12.12 -9.65
C PHE A 25 11.35 -12.31 -9.66
N GLY A 26 12.11 -11.33 -9.10
CA GLY A 26 13.58 -11.41 -8.98
C GLY A 26 14.30 -11.31 -10.31
N ILE A 27 13.65 -10.73 -11.34
CA ILE A 27 14.26 -10.53 -12.66
C ILE A 27 14.90 -9.17 -12.83
N ASP A 28 14.70 -8.26 -11.88
CA ASP A 28 15.27 -6.90 -11.84
C ASP A 28 16.80 -6.87 -11.82
N LYS A 29 17.42 -7.97 -11.39
CA LYS A 29 18.89 -8.14 -11.32
C LYS A 29 19.51 -8.79 -12.56
N LEU A 30 18.70 -9.19 -13.53
CA LEU A 30 19.14 -9.77 -14.77
C LEU A 30 19.57 -8.69 -15.77
N ASN A 31 20.34 -9.07 -16.79
CA ASN A 31 20.62 -8.16 -17.90
C ASN A 31 19.35 -7.91 -18.75
N SER A 32 19.37 -6.87 -19.57
CA SER A 32 18.20 -6.41 -20.32
C SER A 32 17.61 -7.48 -21.25
N GLU A 33 18.44 -8.31 -21.87
CA GLU A 33 18.01 -9.38 -22.77
C GLU A 33 17.31 -10.51 -22.00
N ALA A 34 17.86 -10.93 -20.88
CA ALA A 34 17.26 -11.94 -20.01
C ALA A 34 15.94 -11.45 -19.39
N ILE A 35 15.85 -10.15 -19.02
CA ILE A 35 14.59 -9.55 -18.55
C ILE A 35 13.52 -9.66 -19.62
N LEU A 36 13.81 -9.25 -20.85
CA LEU A 36 12.88 -9.31 -21.97
C LEU A 36 12.43 -10.76 -22.25
N SER A 37 13.39 -11.69 -22.22
CA SER A 37 13.11 -13.13 -22.41
C SER A 37 12.14 -13.67 -21.36
N GLU A 38 12.32 -13.32 -20.08
CA GLU A 38 11.39 -13.72 -19.01
C GLU A 38 10.02 -13.03 -19.14
N GLU A 39 9.96 -11.77 -19.52
CA GLU A 39 8.69 -11.03 -19.66
C GLU A 39 7.81 -11.55 -20.81
N ILE A 40 8.41 -12.06 -21.92
CA ILE A 40 7.66 -12.66 -23.03
C ILE A 40 7.35 -14.13 -22.80
N ARG A 41 7.92 -14.75 -21.76
CA ARG A 41 7.70 -16.15 -21.44
C ARG A 41 6.23 -16.45 -21.19
N PHE A 42 5.78 -17.57 -21.75
CA PHE A 42 4.40 -18.03 -21.54
C PHE A 42 4.02 -18.08 -20.06
N GLY A 43 2.91 -17.44 -19.72
CA GLY A 43 2.37 -17.38 -18.35
C GLY A 43 2.92 -16.23 -17.47
N TYR A 44 3.90 -15.44 -17.91
CA TYR A 44 4.41 -14.30 -17.13
C TYR A 44 3.30 -13.29 -16.85
N SER A 45 2.58 -12.83 -17.87
CA SER A 45 1.44 -11.90 -17.70
C SER A 45 0.38 -12.46 -16.74
N THR A 46 0.08 -13.76 -16.81
CA THR A 46 -0.85 -14.40 -15.88
C THR A 46 -0.37 -14.35 -14.43
N LYS A 47 0.93 -14.56 -14.19
CA LYS A 47 1.52 -14.44 -12.85
C LYS A 47 1.43 -12.98 -12.34
N CYS A 48 1.68 -12.01 -13.20
CA CYS A 48 1.56 -10.58 -12.89
C CYS A 48 0.13 -10.23 -12.46
N ILE A 49 -0.87 -10.62 -13.25
CA ILE A 49 -2.29 -10.41 -12.94
C ILE A 49 -2.68 -11.09 -11.62
N ASN A 50 -2.22 -12.34 -11.41
CA ASN A 50 -2.49 -13.06 -10.17
C ASN A 50 -1.92 -12.35 -8.94
N LEU A 51 -0.67 -11.88 -9.01
CA LEU A 51 -0.03 -11.16 -7.93
C LEU A 51 -0.79 -9.88 -7.58
N VAL A 52 -1.01 -9.02 -8.57
CA VAL A 52 -1.70 -7.74 -8.37
C VAL A 52 -3.12 -7.94 -7.85
N SER A 53 -3.88 -8.87 -8.44
CA SER A 53 -5.23 -9.24 -8.00
C SER A 53 -5.27 -9.66 -6.53
N LYS A 54 -4.31 -10.50 -6.11
CA LYS A 54 -4.22 -11.00 -4.73
C LYS A 54 -3.80 -9.91 -3.75
N LEU A 55 -2.83 -9.07 -4.10
CA LEU A 55 -2.39 -7.94 -3.24
C LEU A 55 -3.51 -6.95 -2.99
N LEU A 56 -4.29 -6.64 -4.02
CA LEU A 56 -5.38 -5.67 -3.95
C LEU A 56 -6.70 -6.26 -3.46
N GLY A 57 -6.81 -7.59 -3.35
CA GLY A 57 -8.07 -8.25 -3.07
C GLY A 57 -9.14 -8.00 -4.14
N MET A 58 -8.71 -7.80 -5.40
CA MET A 58 -9.57 -7.51 -6.55
C MET A 58 -9.74 -8.72 -7.46
N GLN A 59 -10.77 -8.70 -8.30
CA GLN A 59 -10.95 -9.73 -9.32
C GLN A 59 -9.89 -9.59 -10.43
N LYS A 60 -9.41 -10.72 -10.96
CA LYS A 60 -8.46 -10.75 -12.08
C LYS A 60 -8.98 -10.01 -13.32
N LYS A 61 -10.30 -10.04 -13.55
CA LYS A 61 -10.94 -9.31 -14.65
C LYS A 61 -10.67 -7.82 -14.54
N THR A 62 -10.87 -7.22 -13.36
CA THR A 62 -10.60 -5.80 -13.11
C THR A 62 -9.13 -5.44 -13.35
N VAL A 63 -8.21 -6.31 -12.93
CA VAL A 63 -6.76 -6.07 -13.16
C VAL A 63 -6.42 -6.14 -14.65
N ARG A 64 -7.05 -7.04 -15.43
CA ARG A 64 -6.86 -7.11 -16.89
C ARG A 64 -7.35 -5.87 -17.62
N GLU A 65 -8.39 -5.20 -17.11
CA GLU A 65 -8.90 -3.96 -17.68
C GLU A 65 -7.87 -2.82 -17.65
N TRP A 66 -6.83 -2.93 -16.83
CA TRP A 66 -5.71 -1.95 -16.76
C TRP A 66 -4.64 -2.19 -17.83
N GLY A 67 -4.72 -3.29 -18.58
CA GLY A 67 -3.82 -3.68 -19.65
C GLY A 67 -3.32 -5.11 -19.50
N ASP A 68 -3.08 -5.76 -20.62
CA ASP A 68 -2.63 -7.15 -20.69
C ASP A 68 -1.11 -7.31 -20.54
N ASN A 69 -0.37 -6.22 -20.59
CA ASN A 69 1.10 -6.20 -20.44
C ASN A 69 1.51 -5.81 -19.02
N PRO A 70 2.76 -6.08 -18.63
CA PRO A 70 3.27 -5.76 -17.28
C PRO A 70 3.30 -4.26 -16.93
N ASN A 71 3.08 -3.36 -17.89
CA ASN A 71 3.03 -1.92 -17.62
C ASN A 71 1.74 -1.51 -16.90
N PHE A 72 0.63 -2.25 -17.11
CA PHE A 72 -0.69 -1.91 -16.55
C PHE A 72 -0.98 -0.42 -16.67
N GLU A 73 -0.94 0.12 -17.87
CA GLU A 73 -1.03 1.57 -18.15
C GLU A 73 -2.28 2.22 -17.54
N GLY A 74 -3.39 1.49 -17.53
CA GLY A 74 -4.65 1.90 -16.92
C GLY A 74 -4.72 1.68 -15.39
N MET A 75 -3.63 1.25 -14.72
CA MET A 75 -3.66 1.02 -13.27
C MET A 75 -3.89 2.32 -12.50
N PRO A 76 -4.94 2.39 -11.66
CA PRO A 76 -5.23 3.58 -10.86
C PRO A 76 -4.10 3.87 -9.85
N GLN A 77 -3.94 5.15 -9.51
CA GLN A 77 -2.88 5.60 -8.61
C GLN A 77 -2.91 4.90 -7.24
N HIS A 78 -4.09 4.68 -6.65
CA HIS A 78 -4.21 3.96 -5.39
C HIS A 78 -3.71 2.51 -5.46
N ALA A 79 -3.88 1.85 -6.61
CA ALA A 79 -3.36 0.49 -6.83
C ALA A 79 -1.84 0.49 -6.96
N ARG A 80 -1.26 1.47 -7.67
CA ARG A 80 0.21 1.69 -7.72
C ARG A 80 0.77 1.90 -6.33
N MET A 81 0.11 2.72 -5.51
CA MET A 81 0.52 2.93 -4.11
C MET A 81 0.47 1.64 -3.29
N THR A 82 -0.54 0.79 -3.48
CA THR A 82 -0.59 -0.51 -2.79
C THR A 82 0.62 -1.38 -3.15
N CYS A 83 1.00 -1.44 -4.43
CA CYS A 83 2.20 -2.14 -4.87
C CYS A 83 3.47 -1.56 -4.23
N SER A 84 3.59 -0.23 -4.18
CA SER A 84 4.72 0.46 -3.55
C SER A 84 4.83 0.14 -2.06
N TYR A 85 3.74 0.18 -1.33
CA TYR A 85 3.75 -0.19 0.09
C TYR A 85 4.06 -1.67 0.30
N ALA A 86 3.50 -2.55 -0.55
CA ALA A 86 3.79 -3.98 -0.48
C ALA A 86 5.26 -4.28 -0.75
N SER A 87 5.93 -3.58 -1.67
CA SER A 87 7.36 -3.77 -1.94
C SER A 87 8.25 -3.36 -0.77
N VAL A 88 7.84 -2.37 0.01
CA VAL A 88 8.53 -1.98 1.25
C VAL A 88 8.23 -2.96 2.38
N ALA A 89 6.97 -3.33 2.56
CA ALA A 89 6.52 -4.18 3.66
C ALA A 89 7.02 -5.64 3.56
N LEU A 90 7.08 -6.19 2.35
CA LEU A 90 7.35 -7.59 2.06
C LEU A 90 8.69 -7.77 1.32
N SER A 91 9.32 -8.94 1.48
CA SER A 91 10.45 -9.32 0.66
C SER A 91 10.01 -9.78 -0.74
N SER A 92 10.92 -9.74 -1.72
CA SER A 92 10.65 -10.26 -3.07
C SER A 92 10.22 -11.73 -3.05
N GLU A 93 10.83 -12.56 -2.19
CA GLU A 93 10.44 -13.96 -2.03
C GLU A 93 9.00 -14.12 -1.51
N ALA A 94 8.58 -13.30 -0.55
CA ALA A 94 7.20 -13.30 -0.06
C ALA A 94 6.22 -12.88 -1.17
N LEU A 95 6.56 -11.85 -1.96
CA LEU A 95 5.75 -11.39 -3.09
C LEU A 95 5.64 -12.44 -4.19
N LYS A 96 6.74 -13.14 -4.51
CA LYS A 96 6.76 -14.24 -5.48
C LYS A 96 5.84 -15.39 -5.04
N ARG A 97 5.87 -15.76 -3.77
CA ARG A 97 4.97 -16.79 -3.21
C ARG A 97 3.50 -16.39 -3.30
N ILE A 98 3.17 -15.11 -3.06
CA ILE A 98 1.80 -14.60 -3.23
C ILE A 98 1.27 -14.84 -4.65
N ALA A 99 2.10 -14.69 -5.67
CA ALA A 99 1.67 -14.92 -7.06
C ALA A 99 1.22 -16.37 -7.31
N ILE A 100 1.82 -17.34 -6.64
CA ILE A 100 1.67 -18.77 -6.89
C ILE A 100 0.70 -19.40 -5.89
N GLU A 101 0.88 -19.15 -4.59
CA GLU A 101 0.17 -19.79 -3.50
C GLU A 101 -1.20 -19.16 -3.22
N LYS A 102 -2.05 -19.87 -2.45
CA LYS A 102 -3.27 -19.27 -1.90
C LYS A 102 -2.87 -18.19 -0.88
N TYR A 103 -3.32 -16.96 -1.11
CA TYR A 103 -2.98 -15.81 -0.28
C TYR A 103 -4.24 -15.00 0.03
N ALA A 104 -4.37 -14.63 1.30
CA ALA A 104 -5.36 -13.67 1.76
C ALA A 104 -4.63 -12.36 2.09
N ALA A 105 -4.87 -11.31 1.31
CA ALA A 105 -4.26 -10.01 1.56
C ALA A 105 -4.63 -9.48 2.96
N PRO A 106 -3.69 -8.90 3.71
CA PRO A 106 -3.99 -8.28 4.98
C PRO A 106 -4.98 -7.13 4.77
N LYS A 107 -5.83 -6.89 5.74
CA LYS A 107 -6.81 -5.80 5.71
C LYS A 107 -6.93 -5.17 7.08
N ILE A 108 -7.08 -3.85 7.12
CA ILE A 108 -7.42 -3.10 8.33
C ILE A 108 -8.51 -2.08 8.01
N THR A 109 -9.28 -1.70 9.03
CA THR A 109 -10.29 -0.64 8.88
C THR A 109 -9.62 0.74 8.85
N ALA A 110 -10.35 1.75 8.35
CA ALA A 110 -9.89 3.14 8.44
C ALA A 110 -9.64 3.54 9.90
N THR A 111 -10.54 3.17 10.81
CA THR A 111 -10.42 3.42 12.25
C THR A 111 -9.13 2.85 12.83
N GLN A 112 -8.80 1.58 12.51
CA GLN A 112 -7.55 0.96 12.97
C GLN A 112 -6.32 1.70 12.46
N PHE A 113 -6.31 2.07 11.18
CA PHE A 113 -5.21 2.82 10.58
C PHE A 113 -5.04 4.21 11.21
N ILE A 114 -6.16 4.95 11.36
CA ILE A 114 -6.17 6.29 11.96
C ILE A 114 -5.68 6.24 13.41
N ASN A 115 -6.16 5.28 14.21
CA ASN A 115 -5.74 5.10 15.60
C ASN A 115 -4.24 4.84 15.70
N GLU A 116 -3.70 3.96 14.86
CA GLU A 116 -2.26 3.66 14.87
C GLU A 116 -1.41 4.87 14.44
N MET A 117 -1.86 5.61 13.44
CA MET A 117 -1.05 6.70 12.88
C MET A 117 -1.15 8.01 13.66
N LEU A 118 -2.32 8.33 14.23
CA LEU A 118 -2.57 9.62 14.88
C LEU A 118 -2.68 9.52 16.40
N LEU A 119 -3.10 8.38 16.94
CA LEU A 119 -3.40 8.25 18.37
C LEU A 119 -2.47 7.27 19.11
N ASN A 120 -1.56 6.60 18.40
CA ASN A 120 -0.62 5.67 19.03
C ASN A 120 0.37 6.44 19.93
N GLY A 121 0.62 5.91 21.12
CA GLY A 121 1.49 6.54 22.14
C GLY A 121 0.80 7.59 23.00
N LEU A 122 -0.44 8.00 22.68
CA LEU A 122 -1.21 8.91 23.53
C LEU A 122 -1.88 8.16 24.69
N SER A 123 -1.93 8.77 25.89
CA SER A 123 -2.73 8.31 27.01
C SER A 123 -4.23 8.36 26.68
N HIS A 124 -5.05 7.68 27.49
CA HIS A 124 -6.50 7.67 27.26
C HIS A 124 -7.11 9.07 27.25
N SER A 125 -6.70 9.94 28.16
CA SER A 125 -7.19 11.32 28.27
C SER A 125 -6.77 12.18 27.06
N GLU A 126 -5.54 12.01 26.57
CA GLU A 126 -5.06 12.71 25.38
C GLU A 126 -5.80 12.25 24.13
N ARG A 127 -6.06 10.94 23.96
CA ARG A 127 -6.86 10.41 22.85
C ARG A 127 -8.27 11.01 22.82
N LEU A 128 -8.95 11.07 23.98
CA LEU A 128 -10.27 11.70 24.06
C LEU A 128 -10.24 13.17 23.67
N ARG A 129 -9.23 13.92 24.14
CA ARG A 129 -9.05 15.32 23.76
C ARG A 129 -8.81 15.48 22.25
N GLU A 130 -7.93 14.65 21.68
CA GLU A 130 -7.60 14.72 20.26
C GLU A 130 -8.81 14.40 19.38
N VAL A 131 -9.51 13.31 19.65
CA VAL A 131 -10.70 12.89 18.89
C VAL A 131 -11.83 13.91 18.98
N SER A 132 -11.99 14.59 20.12
CA SER A 132 -12.99 15.65 20.31
C SER A 132 -12.59 16.98 19.68
N SER A 133 -11.37 17.10 19.18
CA SER A 133 -10.87 18.33 18.58
C SER A 133 -11.50 18.56 17.19
N THR A 134 -11.86 19.81 16.90
CA THR A 134 -12.39 20.22 15.59
C THR A 134 -11.38 19.98 14.44
N LYS A 135 -10.09 19.87 14.77
CA LYS A 135 -8.99 19.65 13.80
C LYS A 135 -8.83 18.17 13.44
N PHE A 136 -9.24 17.24 14.31
CA PHE A 136 -9.00 15.81 14.15
C PHE A 136 -9.54 15.28 12.82
N ARG A 137 -10.74 15.70 12.42
CA ARG A 137 -11.31 15.34 11.14
C ARG A 137 -10.43 15.76 9.95
N GLY A 138 -9.93 16.98 9.97
CA GLY A 138 -9.02 17.48 8.94
C GLY A 138 -7.73 16.69 8.86
N GLN A 139 -7.19 16.26 10.00
CA GLN A 139 -5.98 15.46 10.10
C GLN A 139 -6.17 14.06 9.49
N TYR A 140 -7.20 13.30 9.88
CA TYR A 140 -7.39 11.96 9.34
C TYR A 140 -7.79 11.98 7.86
N LEU A 141 -8.56 12.98 7.39
CA LEU A 141 -8.85 13.15 5.97
C LEU A 141 -7.57 13.42 5.15
N THR A 142 -6.67 14.23 5.69
CA THR A 142 -5.36 14.50 5.06
C THR A 142 -4.51 13.23 5.02
N LEU A 143 -4.39 12.53 6.15
CA LEU A 143 -3.67 11.26 6.26
C LEU A 143 -4.15 10.23 5.22
N LEU A 144 -5.46 10.00 5.16
CA LEU A 144 -6.05 9.03 4.22
C LEU A 144 -5.90 9.49 2.76
N SER A 145 -6.09 10.79 2.48
CA SER A 145 -5.93 11.35 1.13
C SER A 145 -4.51 11.17 0.61
N GLU A 146 -3.52 11.45 1.45
CA GLU A 146 -2.11 11.25 1.11
C GLU A 146 -1.76 9.77 0.94
N THR A 147 -2.22 8.91 1.86
CA THR A 147 -1.94 7.47 1.83
C THR A 147 -2.57 6.76 0.63
N LEU A 148 -3.81 7.09 0.32
CA LEU A 148 -4.57 6.43 -0.75
C LEU A 148 -4.42 7.13 -2.13
N LYS A 149 -3.83 8.34 -2.16
CA LYS A 149 -3.73 9.20 -3.35
C LYS A 149 -5.09 9.47 -4.00
N ILE A 150 -6.07 9.78 -3.17
CA ILE A 150 -7.43 10.15 -3.57
C ILE A 150 -7.83 11.47 -2.91
N SER A 151 -8.81 12.16 -3.50
CA SER A 151 -9.25 13.45 -2.97
C SER A 151 -9.93 13.32 -1.61
N LYS A 152 -9.77 14.31 -0.74
CA LYS A 152 -10.52 14.40 0.52
C LYS A 152 -12.03 14.37 0.30
N ARG A 153 -12.49 14.94 -0.82
CA ARG A 153 -13.91 14.91 -1.21
C ARG A 153 -14.40 13.48 -1.42
N THR A 154 -13.61 12.64 -2.07
CA THR A 154 -13.94 11.21 -2.27
C THR A 154 -14.03 10.48 -0.93
N ILE A 155 -13.08 10.71 -0.02
CA ILE A 155 -13.10 10.11 1.33
C ILE A 155 -14.33 10.57 2.11
N TYR A 156 -14.66 11.84 2.02
CA TYR A 156 -15.85 12.40 2.67
C TYR A 156 -17.15 11.70 2.26
N LEU A 157 -17.26 11.24 1.00
CA LEU A 157 -18.42 10.49 0.51
C LEU A 157 -18.55 9.09 1.12
N TRP A 158 -17.50 8.57 1.75
CA TRP A 158 -17.52 7.25 2.41
C TRP A 158 -18.14 7.27 3.80
N GLY A 159 -18.25 8.44 4.41
CA GLY A 159 -18.86 8.63 5.73
C GLY A 159 -18.43 9.92 6.40
N THR A 160 -19.12 10.24 7.48
CA THR A 160 -18.89 11.46 8.28
C THR A 160 -18.03 11.20 9.51
N ASP A 161 -17.88 9.94 9.88
CA ASP A 161 -17.09 9.46 11.02
C ASP A 161 -15.81 8.72 10.56
N ILE A 162 -14.99 8.29 11.51
CA ILE A 162 -13.73 7.59 11.26
C ILE A 162 -13.92 6.15 10.76
N GLU A 163 -15.12 5.60 10.85
CA GLU A 163 -15.39 4.22 10.41
C GLU A 163 -15.46 4.12 8.90
N LEU A 164 -15.86 5.21 8.21
CA LEU A 164 -15.98 5.30 6.77
C LEU A 164 -16.69 4.06 6.18
N PRO A 165 -17.96 3.81 6.53
CA PRO A 165 -18.64 2.55 6.23
C PRO A 165 -18.77 2.26 4.73
N LYS A 166 -18.71 3.29 3.88
CA LYS A 166 -18.76 3.16 2.41
C LYS A 166 -17.38 3.06 1.75
N MET A 167 -16.29 2.95 2.53
CA MET A 167 -14.95 2.81 1.97
C MET A 167 -14.83 1.50 1.17
N PRO A 168 -14.40 1.53 -0.10
CA PRO A 168 -14.19 0.32 -0.88
C PRO A 168 -13.18 -0.63 -0.21
N LYS A 169 -13.49 -1.94 -0.21
CA LYS A 169 -12.71 -2.95 0.52
C LYS A 169 -11.24 -3.03 0.10
N TYR A 170 -10.91 -2.75 -1.16
CA TYR A 170 -9.52 -2.76 -1.63
C TYR A 170 -8.65 -1.70 -0.96
N HIS A 171 -9.21 -0.59 -0.50
CA HIS A 171 -8.47 0.40 0.29
C HIS A 171 -8.07 -0.12 1.67
N GLN A 172 -8.80 -1.09 2.23
CA GLN A 172 -8.40 -1.74 3.49
C GLN A 172 -7.07 -2.48 3.34
N HIS A 173 -6.82 -3.07 2.17
CA HIS A 173 -5.53 -3.71 1.85
C HIS A 173 -4.42 -2.67 1.67
N THR A 174 -4.71 -1.57 0.97
CA THR A 174 -3.76 -0.45 0.84
C THR A 174 -3.31 0.06 2.20
N LEU A 175 -4.27 0.33 3.11
CA LEU A 175 -3.98 0.79 4.47
C LEU A 175 -3.16 -0.23 5.28
N ALA A 176 -3.44 -1.53 5.12
CA ALA A 176 -2.68 -2.57 5.80
C ALA A 176 -1.22 -2.62 5.35
N TYR A 177 -0.95 -2.55 4.05
CA TYR A 177 0.42 -2.50 3.53
C TYR A 177 1.11 -1.19 3.89
N ALA A 178 0.41 -0.05 3.85
CA ALA A 178 0.96 1.23 4.26
C ALA A 178 1.41 1.21 5.72
N LEU A 179 0.60 0.66 6.63
CA LEU A 179 0.94 0.51 8.04
C LEU A 179 2.12 -0.46 8.24
N ALA A 180 2.16 -1.58 7.51
CA ALA A 180 3.27 -2.53 7.59
C ALA A 180 4.59 -1.91 7.08
N ALA A 181 4.55 -1.17 5.97
CA ALA A 181 5.69 -0.45 5.42
C ALA A 181 6.20 0.63 6.39
N TYR A 182 5.28 1.38 7.00
CA TYR A 182 5.60 2.38 8.02
C TYR A 182 6.32 1.75 9.22
N ARG A 183 5.78 0.66 9.79
CA ARG A 183 6.36 -0.04 10.93
C ARG A 183 7.76 -0.57 10.62
N LYS A 184 7.96 -1.13 9.44
CA LYS A 184 9.28 -1.61 9.00
C LYS A 184 10.29 -0.48 8.91
N LYS A 185 9.93 0.66 8.31
CA LYS A 185 10.79 1.83 8.23
C LYS A 185 11.11 2.43 9.60
N GLN A 186 10.15 2.45 10.49
CA GLN A 186 10.37 2.88 11.88
C GLN A 186 11.41 1.99 12.60
N GLN A 187 11.30 0.67 12.43
CA GLN A 187 12.26 -0.28 13.01
C GLN A 187 13.66 -0.10 12.43
N GLU A 188 13.79 0.08 11.10
CA GLU A 188 15.08 0.36 10.44
C GLU A 188 15.71 1.65 10.98
N THR A 189 14.92 2.71 11.18
CA THR A 189 15.40 3.98 11.73
C THR A 189 15.92 3.82 13.16
N ILE A 190 15.17 3.11 14.02
CA ILE A 190 15.60 2.84 15.41
C ILE A 190 16.89 2.01 15.44
N ALA A 191 16.97 0.95 14.63
CA ALA A 191 18.17 0.10 14.56
C ALA A 191 19.41 0.89 14.13
N ASN A 192 19.29 1.78 13.16
CA ASN A 192 20.40 2.62 12.68
C ASN A 192 20.86 3.64 13.75
N HIS A 193 19.95 4.18 14.58
CA HIS A 193 20.32 5.09 15.67
C HIS A 193 20.94 4.37 16.86
N SER A 194 20.67 3.08 17.03
CA SER A 194 21.25 2.28 18.13
C SER A 194 22.63 1.71 17.78
N ALA A 195 23.03 1.74 16.51
CA ALA A 195 24.31 1.25 16.01
C ALA A 195 25.37 2.36 15.79
N ALA A 196 24.99 3.63 15.96
CA ALA A 196 25.84 4.81 15.85
C ALA A 196 26.28 5.33 17.23
#